data_eebd710320143c866443b8aa5f9fdc08
#
_entry.id   eebd710320143c866443b8aa5f9fdc08
#
_cell.length_a   1.000
_cell.length_b   1.000
_cell.length_c   1.000
_cell.angle_alpha   90.00
_cell.angle_beta   90.00
_cell.angle_gamma   90.00
#
_symmetry.space_group_name_H-M   'P 1'
#
loop_
_entity.id
_entity.type
_entity.pdbx_description
1 polymer ?
#
loop_
_entity_poly.entity_id
_entity_poly.type
_entity_poly.pdbx_seq_one_letter_code
_entity_poly.pdbx_strand_id
1 'polypeptide(L)'
;MRSKFSALVTGTSSGLGCAIAQDLLAGGWTVHGLDILPAAISHECFMPHAVDLRDALAAQEVAASCASIGVFVHAAGLLRVARLGALSPEDLEVMWGVHVAAASAIGNHLIPRMVEQQFGRVVLIGSRVSAGIAGRSHYAATKSALNALARSWAAEVVRDGVTVNVVSPAATNTGMVKQSGRSASPPVLPPIGRLIEPQEISSLVRYLIGPNAAAITGQNIQICGGSSLT
;
A
#
# COMPACT_ATOMS: atom_id res chain seq x y z
N MET A 1 13.05 -20.74 9.17
CA MET A 1 13.48 -19.80 10.25
C MET A 1 12.45 -18.72 10.33
N ARG A 2 11.84 -18.49 11.50
CA ARG A 2 10.97 -17.31 11.70
C ARG A 2 11.80 -16.07 11.46
N SER A 3 11.25 -15.08 10.75
CA SER A 3 11.93 -13.80 10.51
C SER A 3 12.26 -13.13 11.85
N LYS A 4 13.44 -12.52 11.95
CA LYS A 4 13.83 -11.68 13.09
C LYS A 4 12.91 -10.46 13.22
N PHE A 5 12.31 -10.04 12.12
CA PHE A 5 11.47 -8.84 12.01
C PHE A 5 10.02 -9.20 11.72
N SER A 6 9.12 -8.32 12.16
CA SER A 6 7.70 -8.37 11.84
C SER A 6 7.36 -7.45 10.67
N ALA A 7 6.21 -7.69 10.05
CA ALA A 7 5.64 -6.82 9.03
C ALA A 7 4.46 -6.02 9.58
N LEU A 8 4.35 -4.75 9.22
CA LEU A 8 3.16 -3.94 9.43
C LEU A 8 2.47 -3.73 8.06
N VAL A 9 1.21 -4.11 7.96
CA VAL A 9 0.41 -4.01 6.74
C VAL A 9 -0.86 -3.24 7.03
N THR A 10 -1.20 -2.24 6.22
CA THR A 10 -2.47 -1.51 6.32
C THR A 10 -3.52 -2.04 5.34
N GLY A 11 -4.81 -1.97 5.69
CA GLY A 11 -5.90 -2.42 4.83
C GLY A 11 -6.08 -3.95 4.81
N THR A 12 -5.84 -4.63 5.93
CA THR A 12 -5.74 -6.10 5.99
C THR A 12 -7.07 -6.85 6.02
N SER A 13 -8.19 -6.16 6.17
CA SER A 13 -9.50 -6.81 6.23
C SER A 13 -10.12 -7.09 4.85
N SER A 14 -9.51 -6.61 3.77
CA SER A 14 -10.01 -6.86 2.41
C SER A 14 -8.94 -6.66 1.31
N GLY A 15 -9.25 -7.07 0.09
CA GLY A 15 -8.51 -6.73 -1.12
C GLY A 15 -7.01 -7.05 -1.08
N LEU A 16 -6.19 -6.08 -1.49
CA LEU A 16 -4.74 -6.26 -1.60
C LEU A 16 -4.06 -6.42 -0.25
N GLY A 17 -4.45 -5.62 0.74
CA GLY A 17 -3.85 -5.70 2.08
C GLY A 17 -4.08 -7.07 2.72
N CYS A 18 -5.27 -7.64 2.56
CA CYS A 18 -5.58 -9.00 3.02
C CYS A 18 -4.72 -10.05 2.30
N ALA A 19 -4.63 -10.00 0.97
CA ALA A 19 -3.84 -10.94 0.20
C ALA A 19 -2.34 -10.87 0.55
N ILE A 20 -1.81 -9.66 0.71
CA ILE A 20 -0.41 -9.45 1.11
C ILE A 20 -0.16 -10.00 2.53
N ALA A 21 -1.05 -9.69 3.48
CA ALA A 21 -0.92 -10.19 4.84
C ALA A 21 -0.95 -11.73 4.90
N GLN A 22 -1.87 -12.37 4.16
CA GLN A 22 -1.96 -13.83 4.07
C GLN A 22 -0.70 -14.46 3.47
N ASP A 23 -0.13 -13.87 2.40
CA ASP A 23 1.09 -14.37 1.76
C ASP A 23 2.31 -14.23 2.70
N LEU A 24 2.39 -13.13 3.45
CA LEU A 24 3.44 -12.94 4.46
C LEU A 24 3.33 -13.96 5.60
N LEU A 25 2.11 -14.19 6.12
CA LEU A 25 1.85 -15.21 7.14
C LEU A 25 2.22 -16.62 6.66
N ALA A 26 1.84 -16.97 5.43
CA ALA A 26 2.25 -18.23 4.80
C ALA A 26 3.77 -18.36 4.65
N GLY A 27 4.46 -17.23 4.49
CA GLY A 27 5.93 -17.13 4.48
C GLY A 27 6.59 -17.17 5.88
N GLY A 28 5.81 -17.34 6.97
CA GLY A 28 6.30 -17.44 8.34
C GLY A 28 6.58 -16.10 9.02
N TRP A 29 6.05 -14.99 8.48
CA TRP A 29 6.14 -13.67 9.11
C TRP A 29 5.11 -13.51 10.24
N THR A 30 5.46 -12.71 11.24
CA THR A 30 4.46 -12.09 12.12
C THR A 30 3.95 -10.83 11.44
N VAL A 31 2.64 -10.66 11.36
CA VAL A 31 2.01 -9.53 10.66
C VAL A 31 1.12 -8.74 11.61
N HIS A 32 1.44 -7.46 11.79
CA HIS A 32 0.58 -6.46 12.41
C HIS A 32 -0.32 -5.87 11.32
N GLY A 33 -1.62 -6.13 11.40
CA GLY A 33 -2.61 -5.68 10.42
C GLY A 33 -3.40 -4.48 10.93
N LEU A 34 -3.35 -3.35 10.24
CA LEU A 34 -4.11 -2.16 10.57
C LEU A 34 -5.31 -2.01 9.64
N ASP A 35 -6.51 -1.96 10.20
CA ASP A 35 -7.75 -1.73 9.42
C ASP A 35 -8.83 -1.10 10.30
N ILE A 36 -9.78 -0.40 9.70
CA ILE A 36 -10.98 0.10 10.38
C ILE A 36 -12.05 -1.00 10.52
N LEU A 37 -12.03 -2.00 9.64
CA LEU A 37 -12.96 -3.11 9.64
C LEU A 37 -12.47 -4.25 10.56
N PRO A 38 -13.38 -5.10 11.04
CA PRO A 38 -13.00 -6.31 11.78
C PRO A 38 -12.00 -7.18 10.99
N ALA A 39 -11.13 -7.86 11.71
CA ALA A 39 -10.12 -8.73 11.12
C ALA A 39 -10.76 -9.85 10.28
N ALA A 40 -10.34 -9.98 9.03
CA ALA A 40 -10.76 -11.04 8.11
C ALA A 40 -9.79 -12.25 8.11
N ILE A 41 -8.67 -12.15 8.83
CA ILE A 41 -7.63 -13.17 8.89
C ILE A 41 -7.63 -13.77 10.30
N SER A 42 -7.63 -15.11 10.36
CA SER A 42 -7.43 -15.88 11.58
C SER A 42 -6.15 -16.69 11.45
N HIS A 43 -5.09 -16.29 12.18
CA HIS A 43 -3.78 -16.94 12.15
C HIS A 43 -3.00 -16.58 13.42
N GLU A 44 -2.26 -17.54 14.00
CA GLU A 44 -1.52 -17.37 15.27
C GLU A 44 -0.49 -16.23 15.26
N CYS A 45 0.09 -15.93 14.10
CA CYS A 45 1.08 -14.88 13.90
C CYS A 45 0.46 -13.59 13.32
N PHE A 46 -0.88 -13.46 13.29
CA PHE A 46 -1.57 -12.24 12.88
C PHE A 46 -2.02 -11.43 14.09
N MET A 47 -1.60 -10.18 14.14
CA MET A 47 -1.92 -9.22 15.20
C MET A 47 -2.81 -8.11 14.63
N PRO A 48 -4.14 -8.21 14.73
CA PRO A 48 -5.05 -7.19 14.22
C PRO A 48 -5.08 -5.96 15.14
N HIS A 49 -5.09 -4.78 14.52
CA HIS A 49 -5.25 -3.48 15.19
C HIS A 49 -6.40 -2.72 14.50
N ALA A 50 -7.47 -2.46 15.26
CA ALA A 50 -8.59 -1.65 14.78
C ALA A 50 -8.21 -0.16 14.86
N VAL A 51 -8.05 0.50 13.71
CA VAL A 51 -7.69 1.92 13.64
C VAL A 51 -8.22 2.57 12.38
N ASP A 52 -8.76 3.78 12.52
CA ASP A 52 -9.10 4.61 11.38
C ASP A 52 -7.86 5.36 10.89
N LEU A 53 -7.41 5.01 9.69
CA LEU A 53 -6.22 5.63 9.09
C LEU A 53 -6.41 7.11 8.69
N ARG A 54 -7.63 7.66 8.77
CA ARG A 54 -7.85 9.11 8.65
C ARG A 54 -7.29 9.84 9.86
N ASP A 55 -7.19 9.19 11.00
CA ASP A 55 -6.44 9.64 12.16
C ASP A 55 -4.98 9.15 12.05
N ALA A 56 -4.15 9.98 11.45
CA ALA A 56 -2.75 9.65 11.19
C ALA A 56 -1.94 9.50 12.50
N LEU A 57 -2.32 10.21 13.57
CA LEU A 57 -1.67 10.09 14.89
C LEU A 57 -2.01 8.76 15.54
N ALA A 58 -3.28 8.36 15.55
CA ALA A 58 -3.68 7.05 16.05
C ALA A 58 -2.99 5.92 15.27
N ALA A 59 -2.87 6.03 13.95
CA ALA A 59 -2.14 5.06 13.13
C ALA A 59 -0.65 4.99 13.49
N GLN A 60 -0.03 6.13 13.77
CA GLN A 60 1.37 6.20 14.22
C GLN A 60 1.53 5.59 15.62
N GLU A 61 0.62 5.84 16.56
CA GLU A 61 0.65 5.27 17.90
C GLU A 61 0.58 3.74 17.87
N VAL A 62 -0.30 3.18 17.02
CA VAL A 62 -0.35 1.73 16.79
C VAL A 62 0.99 1.23 16.24
N ALA A 63 1.56 1.90 15.23
CA ALA A 63 2.87 1.53 14.69
C ALA A 63 3.98 1.61 15.75
N ALA A 64 3.90 2.59 16.66
CA ALA A 64 4.84 2.76 17.76
C ALA A 64 4.78 1.63 18.80
N SER A 65 3.60 1.07 19.02
CA SER A 65 3.40 -0.06 19.92
C SER A 65 3.92 -1.40 19.38
N CYS A 66 4.17 -1.48 18.07
CA CYS A 66 4.66 -2.69 17.41
C CYS A 66 6.18 -2.79 17.52
N ALA A 67 6.68 -3.94 18.00
CA ALA A 67 8.11 -4.18 18.16
C ALA A 67 8.73 -4.74 16.87
N SER A 68 9.98 -4.36 16.59
CA SER A 68 10.85 -4.98 15.58
C SER A 68 10.23 -5.05 14.17
N ILE A 69 9.55 -3.98 13.74
CA ILE A 69 9.03 -3.89 12.37
C ILE A 69 10.20 -3.69 11.40
N GLY A 70 10.40 -4.65 10.51
CA GLY A 70 11.38 -4.57 9.43
C GLY A 70 10.74 -4.43 8.04
N VAL A 71 9.41 -4.64 7.94
CA VAL A 71 8.65 -4.48 6.69
C VAL A 71 7.44 -3.60 6.95
N PHE A 72 7.27 -2.58 6.11
CA PHE A 72 6.07 -1.75 6.10
C PHE A 72 5.40 -1.80 4.73
N VAL A 73 4.15 -2.27 4.68
CA VAL A 73 3.34 -2.27 3.45
C VAL A 73 2.11 -1.40 3.66
N HIS A 74 2.05 -0.28 2.95
CA HIS A 74 0.87 0.56 2.96
C HIS A 74 -0.08 0.18 1.82
N ALA A 75 -1.09 -0.65 2.12
CA ALA A 75 -2.04 -1.16 1.14
C ALA A 75 -3.47 -0.64 1.33
N ALA A 76 -3.75 0.05 2.43
CA ALA A 76 -5.03 0.70 2.65
C ALA A 76 -5.32 1.74 1.56
N GLY A 77 -6.56 1.80 1.15
CA GLY A 77 -6.98 2.78 0.16
C GLY A 77 -8.46 2.67 -0.17
N LEU A 78 -9.01 3.77 -0.62
CA LEU A 78 -10.39 3.87 -1.10
C LEU A 78 -10.42 4.70 -2.39
N LEU A 79 -11.47 4.54 -3.16
CA LEU A 79 -11.65 5.24 -4.42
C LEU A 79 -12.95 6.05 -4.39
N ARG A 80 -12.84 7.33 -4.65
CA ARG A 80 -13.95 8.22 -5.00
C ARG A 80 -13.73 8.71 -6.44
N VAL A 81 -14.78 8.69 -7.23
CA VAL A 81 -14.73 9.11 -8.64
C VAL A 81 -15.66 10.28 -8.85
N ALA A 82 -15.16 11.32 -9.52
CA ALA A 82 -15.95 12.48 -9.91
C ALA A 82 -15.29 13.19 -11.10
N ARG A 83 -16.09 13.77 -11.98
CA ARG A 83 -15.60 14.63 -13.07
C ARG A 83 -15.37 16.05 -12.56
N LEU A 84 -14.59 16.84 -13.31
CA LEU A 84 -14.48 18.30 -13.08
C LEU A 84 -15.88 18.92 -13.03
N GLY A 85 -16.07 19.85 -12.10
CA GLY A 85 -17.38 20.46 -11.80
C GLY A 85 -18.19 19.71 -10.72
N ALA A 86 -17.84 18.45 -10.41
CA ALA A 86 -18.49 17.64 -9.37
C ALA A 86 -17.47 17.09 -8.33
N LEU A 87 -16.28 17.65 -8.27
CA LEU A 87 -15.26 17.26 -7.28
C LEU A 87 -15.64 17.76 -5.89
N SER A 88 -15.58 16.84 -4.89
CA SER A 88 -15.83 17.17 -3.48
C SER A 88 -14.49 17.33 -2.74
N PRO A 89 -14.27 18.45 -2.03
CA PRO A 89 -13.12 18.59 -1.13
C PRO A 89 -13.06 17.51 -0.06
N GLU A 90 -14.21 17.10 0.48
CA GLU A 90 -14.31 16.07 1.51
C GLU A 90 -13.83 14.71 1.00
N ASP A 91 -14.15 14.37 -0.25
CA ASP A 91 -13.63 13.14 -0.89
C ASP A 91 -12.10 13.19 -1.04
N LEU A 92 -11.53 14.37 -1.35
CA LEU A 92 -10.08 14.56 -1.39
C LEU A 92 -9.47 14.39 0.01
N GLU A 93 -10.02 15.02 1.02
CA GLU A 93 -9.54 14.94 2.40
C GLU A 93 -9.53 13.50 2.90
N VAL A 94 -10.62 12.77 2.70
CA VAL A 94 -10.70 11.35 3.09
C VAL A 94 -9.66 10.49 2.37
N MET A 95 -9.51 10.66 1.06
CA MET A 95 -8.50 9.92 0.29
C MET A 95 -7.07 10.33 0.69
N TRP A 96 -6.82 11.61 0.92
CA TRP A 96 -5.52 12.10 1.37
C TRP A 96 -5.15 11.55 2.74
N GLY A 97 -6.09 11.59 3.70
CA GLY A 97 -5.91 11.04 5.04
C GLY A 97 -5.45 9.58 4.99
N VAL A 98 -6.24 8.75 4.30
CA VAL A 98 -5.95 7.30 4.23
C VAL A 98 -4.71 6.98 3.40
N HIS A 99 -4.50 7.63 2.24
CA HIS A 99 -3.42 7.26 1.33
C HIS A 99 -2.08 7.89 1.69
N VAL A 100 -2.08 9.17 2.08
CA VAL A 100 -0.86 9.98 2.17
C VAL A 100 -0.49 10.27 3.63
N ALA A 101 -1.41 10.85 4.40
CA ALA A 101 -1.13 11.24 5.76
C ALA A 101 -0.81 10.04 6.66
N ALA A 102 -1.60 8.96 6.58
CA ALA A 102 -1.34 7.73 7.32
C ALA A 102 0.00 7.10 6.91
N ALA A 103 0.27 6.99 5.60
CA ALA A 103 1.55 6.45 5.12
C ALA A 103 2.73 7.28 5.64
N SER A 104 2.60 8.61 5.61
CA SER A 104 3.63 9.54 6.08
C SER A 104 3.86 9.42 7.58
N ALA A 105 2.80 9.40 8.40
CA ALA A 105 2.91 9.31 9.86
C ALA A 105 3.54 7.98 10.30
N ILE A 106 3.06 6.86 9.74
CA ILE A 106 3.62 5.53 10.02
C ILE A 106 5.07 5.44 9.53
N GLY A 107 5.35 5.90 8.31
CA GLY A 107 6.70 5.87 7.72
C GLY A 107 7.69 6.72 8.52
N ASN A 108 7.30 7.94 8.91
CA ASN A 108 8.11 8.83 9.75
C ASN A 108 8.49 8.20 11.10
N HIS A 109 7.68 7.29 11.62
CA HIS A 109 7.98 6.55 12.85
C HIS A 109 8.83 5.30 12.61
N LEU A 110 8.50 4.50 11.59
CA LEU A 110 9.14 3.20 11.36
C LEU A 110 10.49 3.30 10.64
N ILE A 111 10.62 4.20 9.64
CA ILE A 111 11.83 4.25 8.80
C ILE A 111 13.09 4.59 9.60
N PRO A 112 13.10 5.56 10.53
CA PRO A 112 14.27 5.80 11.36
C PRO A 112 14.71 4.56 12.16
N ARG A 113 13.77 3.81 12.70
CA ARG A 113 14.05 2.55 13.41
C ARG A 113 14.61 1.46 12.49
N MET A 114 14.15 1.40 11.24
CA MET A 114 14.72 0.51 10.22
C MET A 114 16.16 0.89 9.88
N VAL A 115 16.47 2.19 9.84
CA VAL A 115 17.85 2.71 9.68
C VAL A 115 18.73 2.26 10.83
N GLU A 116 18.29 2.42 12.09
CA GLU A 116 19.01 1.93 13.27
C GLU A 116 19.27 0.40 13.23
N GLN A 117 18.32 -0.36 12.67
CA GLN A 117 18.41 -1.81 12.51
C GLN A 117 19.26 -2.23 11.29
N GLN A 118 19.69 -1.29 10.44
CA GLN A 118 20.35 -1.52 9.16
C GLN A 118 19.57 -2.49 8.25
N PHE A 119 18.24 -2.50 8.39
CA PHE A 119 17.33 -3.32 7.61
C PHE A 119 15.93 -2.70 7.59
N GLY A 120 15.41 -2.47 6.41
CA GLY A 120 14.02 -2.06 6.21
C GLY A 120 13.53 -2.29 4.79
N ARG A 121 12.26 -2.63 4.67
CA ARG A 121 11.58 -2.79 3.37
C ARG A 121 10.24 -2.07 3.44
N VAL A 122 10.10 -1.02 2.66
CA VAL A 122 8.87 -0.23 2.58
C VAL A 122 8.27 -0.38 1.20
N VAL A 123 7.00 -0.78 1.15
CA VAL A 123 6.24 -0.91 -0.10
C VAL A 123 4.93 -0.13 0.02
N LEU A 124 4.78 0.88 -0.81
CA LEU A 124 3.53 1.64 -0.90
C LEU A 124 2.70 1.13 -2.08
N ILE A 125 1.43 0.82 -1.85
CA ILE A 125 0.54 0.42 -2.94
C ILE A 125 0.00 1.67 -3.63
N GLY A 126 0.63 1.99 -4.76
CA GLY A 126 0.25 3.06 -5.67
C GLY A 126 -0.94 2.70 -6.56
N SER A 127 -0.92 3.18 -7.77
CA SER A 127 -1.87 2.83 -8.83
C SER A 127 -1.34 3.27 -10.19
N ARG A 128 -1.63 2.54 -11.25
CA ARG A 128 -1.44 3.01 -12.63
C ARG A 128 -2.13 4.35 -12.88
N VAL A 129 -3.23 4.59 -12.18
CA VAL A 129 -4.01 5.84 -12.27
C VAL A 129 -3.21 7.07 -11.82
N SER A 130 -2.09 6.91 -11.11
CA SER A 130 -1.23 8.03 -10.70
C SER A 130 -0.75 8.91 -11.87
N ALA A 131 -0.71 8.39 -13.10
CA ALA A 131 -0.43 9.17 -14.31
C ALA A 131 -1.61 10.07 -14.75
N GLY A 132 -2.77 9.94 -14.11
CA GLY A 132 -3.98 10.68 -14.43
C GLY A 132 -4.94 9.90 -15.33
N ILE A 133 -6.21 9.86 -14.93
CA ILE A 133 -7.32 9.31 -15.74
C ILE A 133 -8.57 10.19 -15.50
N ALA A 134 -9.34 10.44 -16.55
CA ALA A 134 -10.58 11.18 -16.45
C ALA A 134 -11.53 10.62 -15.37
N GLY A 135 -12.11 11.50 -14.55
CA GLY A 135 -12.99 11.13 -13.44
C GLY A 135 -12.28 10.62 -12.18
N ARG A 136 -10.94 10.71 -12.11
CA ARG A 136 -10.14 10.21 -10.97
C ARG A 136 -9.07 11.20 -10.51
N SER A 137 -9.23 12.50 -10.73
CA SER A 137 -8.18 13.49 -10.45
C SER A 137 -7.71 13.48 -8.98
N HIS A 138 -8.64 13.48 -8.01
CA HIS A 138 -8.29 13.42 -6.58
C HIS A 138 -7.56 12.11 -6.22
N TYR A 139 -8.06 10.99 -6.70
CA TYR A 139 -7.41 9.69 -6.49
C TYR A 139 -6.03 9.63 -7.14
N ALA A 140 -5.90 10.11 -8.38
CA ALA A 140 -4.62 10.19 -9.08
C ALA A 140 -3.62 11.05 -8.32
N ALA A 141 -4.04 12.23 -7.83
CA ALA A 141 -3.19 13.11 -7.04
C ALA A 141 -2.65 12.44 -5.78
N THR A 142 -3.53 11.75 -5.00
CA THR A 142 -3.09 11.06 -3.79
C THR A 142 -2.15 9.89 -4.08
N LYS A 143 -2.39 9.13 -5.16
CA LYS A 143 -1.51 8.03 -5.56
C LYS A 143 -0.19 8.51 -6.19
N SER A 144 -0.17 9.69 -6.83
CA SER A 144 1.06 10.35 -7.28
C SER A 144 1.91 10.84 -6.11
N ALA A 145 1.28 11.33 -5.04
CA ALA A 145 1.99 11.73 -3.83
C ALA A 145 2.79 10.56 -3.22
N LEU A 146 2.28 9.32 -3.26
CA LEU A 146 3.01 8.15 -2.80
C LEU A 146 4.29 7.89 -3.61
N ASN A 147 4.28 8.18 -4.92
CA ASN A 147 5.49 8.06 -5.75
C ASN A 147 6.57 9.06 -5.31
N ALA A 148 6.16 10.30 -5.01
CA ALA A 148 7.08 11.33 -4.53
C ALA A 148 7.64 10.99 -3.14
N LEU A 149 6.78 10.55 -2.20
CA LEU A 149 7.20 10.10 -0.87
C LEU A 149 8.23 8.97 -0.97
N ALA A 150 7.93 7.93 -1.76
CA ALA A 150 8.83 6.78 -1.90
C ALA A 150 10.20 7.19 -2.45
N ARG A 151 10.26 8.09 -3.43
CA ARG A 151 11.52 8.58 -3.99
C ARG A 151 12.32 9.41 -2.98
N SER A 152 11.66 10.31 -2.25
CA SER A 152 12.31 11.13 -1.22
C SER A 152 12.86 10.27 -0.10
N TRP A 153 12.04 9.38 0.47
CA TRP A 153 12.47 8.49 1.54
C TRP A 153 13.59 7.55 1.10
N ALA A 154 13.49 6.97 -0.12
CA ALA A 154 14.55 6.13 -0.66
C ALA A 154 15.88 6.88 -0.75
N ALA A 155 15.88 8.14 -1.21
CA ALA A 155 17.09 8.95 -1.31
C ALA A 155 17.74 9.24 0.05
N GLU A 156 16.93 9.40 1.11
CA GLU A 156 17.42 9.65 2.46
C GLU A 156 18.07 8.41 3.10
N VAL A 157 17.54 7.19 2.84
CA VAL A 157 17.92 5.98 3.57
C VAL A 157 18.66 4.92 2.73
N VAL A 158 19.03 5.25 1.49
CA VAL A 158 19.63 4.28 0.54
C VAL A 158 20.94 3.65 1.06
N ARG A 159 21.66 4.33 1.95
CA ARG A 159 22.94 3.86 2.50
C ARG A 159 22.77 3.01 3.77
N ASP A 160 21.56 2.95 4.31
CA ASP A 160 21.27 2.38 5.64
C ASP A 160 20.55 1.03 5.57
N GLY A 161 20.67 0.33 4.42
CA GLY A 161 20.07 -0.99 4.24
C GLY A 161 18.53 -0.99 4.09
N VAL A 162 17.92 0.17 3.92
CA VAL A 162 16.48 0.35 3.78
C VAL A 162 16.11 0.61 2.31
N THR A 163 15.07 -0.07 1.81
CA THR A 163 14.52 0.18 0.48
C THR A 163 13.08 0.67 0.58
N VAL A 164 12.72 1.61 -0.29
CA VAL A 164 11.37 2.17 -0.38
C VAL A 164 10.90 2.14 -1.82
N ASN A 165 9.81 1.42 -2.11
CA ASN A 165 9.29 1.27 -3.46
C ASN A 165 7.77 1.44 -3.51
N VAL A 166 7.25 1.69 -4.70
CA VAL A 166 5.82 1.70 -5.01
C VAL A 166 5.49 0.53 -5.93
N VAL A 167 4.42 -0.18 -5.64
CA VAL A 167 3.79 -1.15 -6.55
C VAL A 167 2.50 -0.53 -7.04
N SER A 168 2.36 -0.36 -8.36
CA SER A 168 1.24 0.34 -9.00
C SER A 168 0.38 -0.63 -9.84
N PRO A 169 -0.68 -1.20 -9.26
CA PRO A 169 -1.59 -2.07 -9.98
C PRO A 169 -2.48 -1.31 -10.97
N ALA A 170 -2.93 -2.02 -12.02
CA ALA A 170 -4.13 -1.66 -12.78
C ALA A 170 -5.40 -2.24 -12.11
N ALA A 171 -6.47 -2.43 -12.90
CA ALA A 171 -7.72 -3.00 -12.39
C ALA A 171 -7.48 -4.43 -11.85
N THR A 172 -7.66 -4.57 -10.54
CA THR A 172 -7.38 -5.79 -9.78
C THR A 172 -8.69 -6.39 -9.28
N ASN A 173 -8.80 -7.72 -9.27
CA ASN A 173 -9.99 -8.46 -8.83
C ASN A 173 -10.22 -8.35 -7.32
N THR A 174 -10.73 -7.21 -6.90
CA THR A 174 -11.01 -6.87 -5.49
C THR A 174 -12.40 -6.26 -5.36
N GLY A 175 -12.91 -6.12 -4.14
CA GLY A 175 -14.16 -5.43 -3.86
C GLY A 175 -14.21 -4.00 -4.41
N MET A 176 -13.07 -3.31 -4.47
CA MET A 176 -13.00 -1.95 -5.02
C MET A 176 -13.41 -1.88 -6.50
N VAL A 177 -13.10 -2.88 -7.32
CA VAL A 177 -13.52 -2.93 -8.73
C VAL A 177 -15.03 -3.15 -8.85
N LYS A 178 -15.62 -3.89 -7.92
CA LYS A 178 -17.05 -4.23 -7.88
C LYS A 178 -17.91 -3.16 -7.18
N GLN A 179 -17.29 -2.13 -6.63
CA GLN A 179 -17.98 -1.07 -5.87
C GLN A 179 -18.99 -0.34 -6.78
N SER A 180 -20.22 -0.14 -6.27
CA SER A 180 -21.23 0.71 -6.89
C SER A 180 -20.80 2.18 -6.93
N GLY A 181 -21.40 2.99 -7.82
CA GLY A 181 -21.11 4.43 -7.90
C GLY A 181 -19.88 4.78 -8.77
N ARG A 182 -19.35 3.86 -9.58
CA ARG A 182 -18.21 4.12 -10.49
C ARG A 182 -18.62 4.55 -11.91
N SER A 183 -19.85 5.02 -12.11
CA SER A 183 -20.36 5.45 -13.44
C SER A 183 -19.50 6.55 -14.08
N ALA A 184 -18.96 7.47 -13.27
CA ALA A 184 -18.09 8.54 -13.76
C ALA A 184 -16.73 8.03 -14.31
N SER A 185 -16.28 6.84 -13.87
CA SER A 185 -15.03 6.22 -14.32
C SER A 185 -15.09 4.69 -14.11
N PRO A 186 -15.76 3.96 -15.00
CA PRO A 186 -15.90 2.51 -14.90
C PRO A 186 -14.53 1.81 -14.97
N PRO A 187 -14.38 0.60 -14.39
CA PRO A 187 -13.17 -0.17 -14.54
C PRO A 187 -12.98 -0.58 -16.02
N VAL A 188 -11.73 -0.47 -16.47
CA VAL A 188 -11.33 -0.93 -17.79
C VAL A 188 -10.50 -2.20 -17.63
N LEU A 189 -10.84 -3.23 -18.43
CA LEU A 189 -10.09 -4.49 -18.43
C LEU A 189 -8.67 -4.24 -18.98
N PRO A 190 -7.62 -4.70 -18.31
CA PRO A 190 -6.26 -4.60 -18.84
C PRO A 190 -6.09 -5.33 -20.20
N PRO A 191 -5.15 -4.90 -21.06
CA PRO A 191 -4.90 -5.53 -22.37
C PRO A 191 -4.60 -7.03 -22.32
N ILE A 192 -4.11 -7.58 -21.21
CA ILE A 192 -3.94 -9.04 -21.05
C ILE A 192 -5.26 -9.82 -21.03
N GLY A 193 -6.44 -9.15 -21.15
CA GLY A 193 -7.74 -9.77 -21.25
C GLY A 193 -8.39 -10.22 -19.94
N ARG A 194 -7.79 -9.90 -18.79
CA ARG A 194 -8.35 -10.21 -17.46
C ARG A 194 -7.97 -9.16 -16.43
N LEU A 195 -8.66 -9.17 -15.28
CA LEU A 195 -8.22 -8.42 -14.11
C LEU A 195 -6.90 -9.00 -13.56
N ILE A 196 -6.12 -8.17 -12.91
CA ILE A 196 -4.95 -8.61 -12.13
C ILE A 196 -5.46 -9.31 -10.87
N GLU A 197 -4.89 -10.45 -10.52
CA GLU A 197 -5.25 -11.12 -9.28
C GLU A 197 -4.45 -10.55 -8.10
N PRO A 198 -5.05 -10.46 -6.89
CA PRO A 198 -4.36 -9.96 -5.70
C PRO A 198 -3.06 -10.73 -5.40
N GLN A 199 -3.00 -12.01 -5.74
CA GLN A 199 -1.83 -12.88 -5.56
C GLN A 199 -0.66 -12.46 -6.46
N GLU A 200 -0.91 -11.90 -7.64
CA GLU A 200 0.15 -11.37 -8.52
C GLU A 200 0.80 -10.14 -7.87
N ILE A 201 0.01 -9.31 -7.18
CA ILE A 201 0.51 -8.14 -6.46
C ILE A 201 1.30 -8.58 -5.22
N SER A 202 0.76 -9.51 -4.41
CA SER A 202 1.42 -10.00 -3.21
C SER A 202 2.75 -10.68 -3.54
N SER A 203 2.84 -11.42 -4.65
CA SER A 203 4.07 -12.04 -5.13
C SER A 203 5.16 -11.00 -5.45
N LEU A 204 4.80 -9.87 -6.09
CA LEU A 204 5.74 -8.78 -6.34
C LEU A 204 6.16 -8.10 -5.02
N VAL A 205 5.23 -7.84 -4.11
CA VAL A 205 5.55 -7.29 -2.78
C VAL A 205 6.52 -8.23 -2.05
N ARG A 206 6.25 -9.53 -2.04
CA ARG A 206 7.12 -10.53 -1.43
C ARG A 206 8.52 -10.56 -2.05
N TYR A 207 8.64 -10.41 -3.36
CA TYR A 207 9.94 -10.25 -4.02
C TYR A 207 10.66 -9.00 -3.53
N LEU A 208 9.99 -7.84 -3.51
CA LEU A 208 10.58 -6.55 -3.14
C LEU A 208 11.04 -6.48 -1.68
N ILE A 209 10.41 -7.22 -0.78
CA ILE A 209 10.85 -7.30 0.62
C ILE A 209 11.96 -8.34 0.85
N GLY A 210 12.23 -9.16 -0.14
CA GLY A 210 13.24 -10.23 -0.08
C GLY A 210 14.67 -9.70 -0.29
N PRO A 211 15.66 -10.56 0.00
CA PRO A 211 17.07 -10.18 -0.11
C PRO A 211 17.52 -9.89 -1.54
N ASN A 212 16.89 -10.53 -2.53
CA ASN A 212 17.24 -10.38 -3.95
C ASN A 212 16.82 -9.03 -4.55
N ALA A 213 16.00 -8.25 -3.84
CA ALA A 213 15.55 -6.92 -4.25
C ALA A 213 16.30 -5.78 -3.54
N ALA A 214 17.41 -6.06 -2.85
CA ALA A 214 18.13 -5.06 -2.06
C ALA A 214 18.67 -3.87 -2.88
N ALA A 215 18.85 -4.02 -4.19
CA ALA A 215 19.26 -2.96 -5.10
C ALA A 215 18.09 -2.20 -5.74
N ILE A 216 16.82 -2.57 -5.43
CA ILE A 216 15.63 -1.92 -5.97
C ILE A 216 15.08 -0.97 -4.91
N THR A 217 15.25 0.33 -5.14
CA THR A 217 14.74 1.39 -4.26
C THR A 217 14.36 2.64 -5.04
N GLY A 218 13.41 3.42 -4.55
CA GLY A 218 12.88 4.61 -5.20
C GLY A 218 12.07 4.33 -6.47
N GLN A 219 11.69 3.08 -6.75
CA GLN A 219 11.03 2.68 -7.98
C GLN A 219 9.51 2.66 -7.84
N ASN A 220 8.84 2.99 -8.94
CA ASN A 220 7.41 2.74 -9.12
C ASN A 220 7.24 1.61 -10.14
N ILE A 221 6.96 0.41 -9.66
CA ILE A 221 6.85 -0.79 -10.48
C ILE A 221 5.36 -1.04 -10.81
N GLN A 222 5.06 -1.00 -12.10
CA GLN A 222 3.70 -1.22 -12.55
C GLN A 222 3.42 -2.71 -12.78
N ILE A 223 2.31 -3.20 -12.22
CA ILE A 223 1.76 -4.51 -12.50
C ILE A 223 0.37 -4.29 -13.11
N CYS A 224 0.35 -4.04 -14.40
CA CYS A 224 -0.79 -3.40 -15.06
C CYS A 224 -1.36 -4.16 -16.25
N GLY A 225 -0.82 -5.35 -16.58
CA GLY A 225 -1.30 -6.15 -17.70
C GLY A 225 -1.29 -5.40 -19.04
N GLY A 226 -0.32 -4.52 -19.25
CA GLY A 226 -0.20 -3.71 -20.48
C GLY A 226 -0.95 -2.38 -20.46
N SER A 227 -1.74 -2.06 -19.42
CA SER A 227 -2.53 -0.82 -19.36
C SER A 227 -1.71 0.48 -19.39
N SER A 228 -0.40 0.43 -19.20
CA SER A 228 0.50 1.57 -19.30
C SER A 228 1.13 1.76 -20.67
N LEU A 229 0.86 0.84 -21.62
CA LEU A 229 1.39 0.87 -22.97
C LEU A 229 0.41 1.53 -23.96
N THR A 230 -0.80 1.85 -23.52
CA THR A 230 -1.90 2.40 -24.33
C THR A 230 -2.35 3.76 -23.81
#